data_f7b884f99a3d86dc5b597b7f6ee67210
#
_entry.id   f7b884f99a3d86dc5b597b7f6ee67210
#
_cell.length_a   1.000
_cell.length_b   1.000
_cell.length_c   1.000
_cell.angle_alpha   90.00
_cell.angle_beta   90.00
_cell.angle_gamma   90.00
#
_symmetry.space_group_name_H-M   'P 1'
#
loop_
_entity.id
_entity.type
_entity.pdbx_description
1 polymer ?
#
loop_
_entity_poly.entity_id
_entity_poly.type
_entity_poly.pdbx_seq_one_letter_code
_entity_poly.pdbx_strand_id
1 'polypeptide(L)'
;QHDEIYFEELLEEPYWGGSKTNLIDTMFYGNYYLNVYDVASNQLIYSRGYCTLFWEWQTTDEAKTTQRCCSETVVMPFPKNDVRIEISARNKKGKFVKKFEYTVDVDSYFIKKDRRMQYPTYDVHYTGNPSRRVDIVLLPEGYTADEMDKFKADCKLFAEGLFSLSPYKENQGLFNIRAVLAPSQESGVDIPGEYIWKNTILNSSFYTFDSERYIMTYDNKSLRDLSANVPYDFIYIIANTQKYGGGA
;
A
#
# COMPACT_ATOMS: atom_id res chain seq x y z
N GLN A 1 -15.77 -18.52 9.28
CA GLN A 1 -15.55 -17.47 8.30
C GLN A 1 -15.06 -18.08 6.99
N HIS A 2 -15.69 -17.74 5.91
CA HIS A 2 -15.34 -18.19 4.56
C HIS A 2 -14.84 -16.97 3.81
N ASP A 3 -13.55 -16.94 3.49
CA ASP A 3 -12.89 -15.91 2.69
C ASP A 3 -12.56 -16.49 1.31
N GLU A 4 -12.86 -15.75 0.26
CA GLU A 4 -12.57 -16.09 -1.12
C GLU A 4 -11.79 -14.94 -1.76
N ILE A 5 -10.91 -15.30 -2.70
CA ILE A 5 -10.10 -14.34 -3.44
C ILE A 5 -10.47 -14.47 -4.91
N TYR A 6 -10.77 -13.34 -5.53
CA TYR A 6 -11.12 -13.24 -6.95
C TYR A 6 -10.09 -12.37 -7.66
N PHE A 7 -9.73 -12.78 -8.87
CA PHE A 7 -8.88 -11.98 -9.75
C PHE A 7 -9.66 -10.77 -10.27
N GLU A 8 -9.03 -9.60 -10.23
CA GLU A 8 -9.60 -8.37 -10.76
C GLU A 8 -8.83 -7.90 -11.99
N GLU A 9 -7.55 -7.55 -11.84
CA GLU A 9 -6.74 -7.04 -12.94
C GLU A 9 -5.24 -7.18 -12.66
N LEU A 10 -4.44 -7.06 -13.73
CA LEU A 10 -2.98 -6.90 -13.67
C LEU A 10 -2.61 -5.50 -14.16
N LEU A 11 -1.72 -4.86 -13.42
CA LEU A 11 -1.16 -3.55 -13.74
C LEU A 11 0.36 -3.63 -13.73
N GLU A 12 1.01 -3.07 -14.75
CA GLU A 12 2.45 -2.85 -14.75
C GLU A 12 2.73 -1.48 -14.12
N GLU A 13 3.41 -1.48 -12.97
CA GLU A 13 3.91 -0.24 -12.37
C GLU A 13 5.26 0.16 -13.00
N PRO A 14 5.55 1.46 -13.15
CA PRO A 14 6.76 1.92 -13.83
C PRO A 14 8.04 1.65 -13.05
N TYR A 15 7.93 1.38 -11.75
CA TYR A 15 9.07 1.23 -10.85
C TYR A 15 8.93 0.01 -9.95
N TRP A 16 10.05 -0.64 -9.69
CA TRP A 16 10.19 -1.61 -8.61
C TRP A 16 11.10 -1.00 -7.53
N GLY A 17 10.56 -0.71 -6.35
CA GLY A 17 11.31 -0.17 -5.20
C GLY A 17 12.08 -1.24 -4.44
N GLY A 18 11.56 -2.47 -4.38
CA GLY A 18 12.10 -3.54 -3.55
C GLY A 18 13.46 -4.08 -3.97
N SER A 19 14.01 -4.98 -3.16
CA SER A 19 15.26 -5.66 -3.43
C SER A 19 15.22 -6.43 -4.76
N LYS A 20 16.35 -6.44 -5.48
CA LYS A 20 16.55 -7.26 -6.69
C LYS A 20 17.29 -8.57 -6.41
N THR A 21 17.73 -8.79 -5.19
CA THR A 21 18.54 -9.95 -4.81
C THR A 21 17.93 -10.75 -3.64
N ASN A 22 17.19 -10.12 -2.75
CA ASN A 22 16.48 -10.77 -1.65
C ASN A 22 14.99 -10.89 -2.01
N LEU A 23 14.68 -11.87 -2.86
CA LEU A 23 13.34 -12.03 -3.44
C LEU A 23 12.47 -13.04 -2.69
N ILE A 24 13.07 -13.89 -1.85
CA ILE A 24 12.35 -14.91 -1.11
C ILE A 24 12.25 -14.47 0.36
N ASP A 25 11.03 -14.30 0.83
CA ASP A 25 10.76 -14.01 2.24
C ASP A 25 11.02 -15.26 3.09
N THR A 26 11.81 -15.10 4.14
CA THR A 26 12.14 -16.16 5.11
C THR A 26 11.53 -15.93 6.48
N MET A 27 10.84 -14.80 6.67
CA MET A 27 10.27 -14.40 7.97
C MET A 27 8.86 -14.96 8.19
N PHE A 28 8.13 -15.20 7.11
CA PHE A 28 6.76 -15.73 7.13
C PHE A 28 5.79 -14.91 7.99
N TYR A 29 5.94 -13.57 7.99
CA TYR A 29 5.03 -12.68 8.68
C TYR A 29 3.77 -12.40 7.84
N GLY A 30 2.72 -11.91 8.52
CA GLY A 30 1.46 -11.54 7.88
C GLY A 30 0.38 -12.62 7.95
N ASN A 31 -0.83 -12.23 7.59
CA ASN A 31 -2.01 -13.09 7.56
C ASN A 31 -2.23 -13.73 6.19
N TYR A 32 -1.65 -13.14 5.16
CA TYR A 32 -1.59 -13.66 3.80
C TYR A 32 -0.15 -13.82 3.34
N TYR A 33 0.03 -14.68 2.35
CA TYR A 33 1.35 -14.97 1.81
C TYR A 33 1.27 -15.16 0.30
N LEU A 34 2.05 -14.36 -0.40
CA LEU A 34 2.22 -14.42 -1.86
C LEU A 34 3.41 -15.32 -2.19
N ASN A 35 3.21 -16.30 -3.06
CA ASN A 35 4.26 -17.06 -3.71
C ASN A 35 4.16 -16.87 -5.22
N VAL A 36 5.29 -16.71 -5.89
CA VAL A 36 5.39 -16.61 -7.34
C VAL A 36 6.36 -17.66 -7.85
N TYR A 37 5.88 -18.54 -8.71
CA TYR A 37 6.65 -19.62 -9.30
C TYR A 37 6.86 -19.36 -10.79
N ASP A 38 8.06 -19.59 -11.30
CA ASP A 38 8.31 -19.68 -12.74
C ASP A 38 7.58 -20.92 -13.30
N VAL A 39 6.78 -20.75 -14.36
CA VAL A 39 5.93 -21.82 -14.89
C VAL A 39 6.77 -22.96 -15.48
N ALA A 40 7.85 -22.63 -16.17
CA ALA A 40 8.65 -23.62 -16.89
C ALA A 40 9.47 -24.52 -15.94
N SER A 41 10.04 -23.96 -14.88
CA SER A 41 10.88 -24.66 -13.92
C SER A 41 10.15 -25.10 -12.64
N ASN A 42 8.97 -24.53 -12.39
CA ASN A 42 8.23 -24.63 -11.14
C ASN A 42 9.04 -24.21 -9.89
N GLN A 43 10.05 -23.35 -10.09
CA GLN A 43 10.85 -22.81 -8.99
C GLN A 43 10.16 -21.60 -8.37
N LEU A 44 10.19 -21.50 -7.04
CA LEU A 44 9.79 -20.29 -6.32
C LEU A 44 10.81 -19.17 -6.61
N ILE A 45 10.35 -18.06 -7.20
CA ILE A 45 11.22 -16.94 -7.62
C ILE A 45 10.95 -15.67 -6.82
N TYR A 46 9.77 -15.56 -6.17
CA TYR A 46 9.44 -14.45 -5.28
C TYR A 46 8.46 -14.90 -4.22
N SER A 47 8.61 -14.37 -3.01
CA SER A 47 7.60 -14.55 -1.98
C SER A 47 7.58 -13.37 -1.01
N ARG A 48 6.38 -13.06 -0.46
CA ARG A 48 6.18 -11.99 0.53
C ARG A 48 4.94 -12.26 1.38
N GLY A 49 5.10 -12.06 2.69
CA GLY A 49 3.97 -12.02 3.62
C GLY A 49 3.36 -10.60 3.68
N TYR A 50 2.05 -10.51 3.89
CA TYR A 50 1.34 -9.23 4.00
C TYR A 50 0.07 -9.36 4.85
N CYS A 51 -0.47 -8.21 5.27
CA CYS A 51 -1.75 -8.10 5.94
C CYS A 51 -2.69 -7.23 5.10
N THR A 52 -3.99 -7.33 5.38
CA THR A 52 -5.02 -6.60 4.65
C THR A 52 -6.04 -5.99 5.61
N LEU A 53 -6.68 -4.91 5.16
CA LEU A 53 -7.80 -4.30 5.87
C LEU A 53 -8.99 -5.27 5.99
N PHE A 54 -9.20 -6.13 5.00
CA PHE A 54 -10.21 -7.18 5.03
C PHE A 54 -10.01 -8.16 6.20
N TRP A 55 -8.77 -8.52 6.51
CA TRP A 55 -8.48 -9.37 7.67
C TRP A 55 -8.93 -8.71 8.97
N GLU A 56 -8.67 -7.40 9.13
CA GLU A 56 -9.08 -6.66 10.31
C GLU A 56 -10.61 -6.52 10.38
N TRP A 57 -11.25 -6.19 9.25
CA TRP A 57 -12.71 -6.14 9.17
C TRP A 57 -13.37 -7.45 9.63
N GLN A 58 -12.80 -8.62 9.33
CA GLN A 58 -13.32 -9.92 9.77
C GLN A 58 -13.40 -10.06 11.29
N THR A 59 -12.72 -9.21 12.06
CA THR A 59 -12.77 -9.21 13.53
C THR A 59 -13.90 -8.37 14.09
N THR A 60 -14.58 -7.58 13.26
CA THR A 60 -15.67 -6.68 13.67
C THR A 60 -16.99 -7.42 13.90
N ASP A 61 -17.93 -6.78 14.60
CA ASP A 61 -19.27 -7.33 14.78
C ASP A 61 -20.07 -7.35 13.47
N GLU A 62 -19.84 -6.39 12.57
CA GLU A 62 -20.45 -6.35 11.24
C GLU A 62 -20.15 -7.64 10.44
N ALA A 63 -18.93 -8.15 10.51
CA ALA A 63 -18.52 -9.34 9.79
C ALA A 63 -19.27 -10.63 10.20
N LYS A 64 -20.03 -10.59 11.31
CA LYS A 64 -20.87 -11.72 11.75
C LYS A 64 -22.16 -11.84 10.94
N THR A 65 -22.62 -10.74 10.37
CA THR A 65 -23.93 -10.63 9.71
C THR A 65 -23.87 -10.15 8.26
N THR A 66 -22.75 -9.54 7.85
CA THR A 66 -22.58 -8.91 6.53
C THR A 66 -21.44 -9.56 5.78
N GLN A 67 -21.55 -9.61 4.46
CA GLN A 67 -20.46 -9.97 3.55
C GLN A 67 -19.96 -8.69 2.87
N ARG A 68 -18.64 -8.50 2.83
CA ARG A 68 -17.98 -7.40 2.12
C ARG A 68 -16.99 -7.93 1.09
N CYS A 69 -16.87 -7.20 -0.02
CA CYS A 69 -15.80 -7.34 -0.98
C CYS A 69 -14.85 -6.15 -0.82
N CYS A 70 -13.56 -6.44 -0.67
CA CYS A 70 -12.51 -5.42 -0.58
C CYS A 70 -11.58 -5.57 -1.79
N SER A 71 -11.31 -4.47 -2.49
CA SER A 71 -10.23 -4.45 -3.48
C SER A 71 -8.90 -4.39 -2.75
N GLU A 72 -8.00 -5.30 -3.10
CA GLU A 72 -6.67 -5.41 -2.51
C GLU A 72 -5.61 -5.57 -3.59
N THR A 73 -4.43 -5.06 -3.34
CA THR A 73 -3.32 -5.14 -4.29
C THR A 73 -2.11 -5.82 -3.65
N VAL A 74 -1.56 -6.80 -4.33
CA VAL A 74 -0.24 -7.36 -4.04
C VAL A 74 0.74 -6.95 -5.13
N VAL A 75 1.96 -6.61 -4.73
CA VAL A 75 3.00 -6.11 -5.64
C VAL A 75 4.13 -7.12 -5.68
N MET A 76 4.63 -7.39 -6.88
CA MET A 76 5.78 -8.26 -7.13
C MET A 76 6.68 -7.67 -8.22
N PRO A 77 7.97 -8.05 -8.29
CA PRO A 77 8.82 -7.67 -9.42
C PRO A 77 8.21 -8.16 -10.73
N PHE A 78 8.31 -7.35 -11.79
CA PHE A 78 7.85 -7.78 -13.12
C PHE A 78 8.67 -8.99 -13.57
N PRO A 79 8.03 -10.16 -13.83
CA PRO A 79 8.73 -11.38 -14.19
C PRO A 79 9.24 -11.35 -15.64
N LYS A 80 10.27 -12.15 -15.95
CA LYS A 80 10.81 -12.28 -17.31
C LYS A 80 10.07 -13.32 -18.13
N ASN A 81 9.48 -14.30 -17.48
CA ASN A 81 8.76 -15.42 -18.09
C ASN A 81 7.41 -15.56 -17.38
N ASP A 82 6.54 -16.37 -17.94
CA ASP A 82 5.24 -16.69 -17.34
C ASP A 82 5.40 -17.22 -15.93
N VAL A 83 4.52 -16.75 -15.06
CA VAL A 83 4.55 -17.11 -13.65
C VAL A 83 3.19 -17.59 -13.15
N ARG A 84 3.25 -18.48 -12.18
CA ARG A 84 2.11 -18.88 -11.40
C ARG A 84 2.15 -18.19 -10.03
N ILE A 85 1.10 -17.44 -9.75
CA ILE A 85 0.88 -16.74 -8.49
C ILE A 85 0.02 -17.63 -7.59
N GLU A 86 0.45 -17.82 -6.34
CA GLU A 86 -0.35 -18.44 -5.31
C GLU A 86 -0.51 -17.50 -4.11
N ILE A 87 -1.75 -17.31 -3.64
CA ILE A 87 -2.03 -16.59 -2.41
C ILE A 87 -2.56 -17.57 -1.37
N SER A 88 -1.94 -17.57 -0.21
CA SER A 88 -2.33 -18.39 0.94
C SER A 88 -2.78 -17.49 2.09
N ALA A 89 -3.79 -17.94 2.84
CA ALA A 89 -4.23 -17.30 4.07
C ALA A 89 -3.84 -18.13 5.29
N ARG A 90 -3.51 -17.45 6.39
CA ARG A 90 -3.17 -18.10 7.66
C ARG A 90 -4.43 -18.58 8.37
N ASN A 91 -4.51 -19.84 8.66
CA ASN A 91 -5.63 -20.41 9.40
C ASN A 91 -5.47 -20.24 10.93
N LYS A 92 -6.49 -20.60 11.70
CA LYS A 92 -6.49 -20.52 13.18
C LYS A 92 -5.37 -21.30 13.87
N LYS A 93 -4.72 -22.25 13.18
CA LYS A 93 -3.58 -23.01 13.69
C LYS A 93 -2.23 -22.39 13.28
N GLY A 94 -2.24 -21.19 12.71
CA GLY A 94 -1.05 -20.47 12.25
C GLY A 94 -0.44 -21.02 10.94
N LYS A 95 -1.10 -21.96 10.25
CA LYS A 95 -0.61 -22.53 9.00
C LYS A 95 -1.20 -21.81 7.80
N PHE A 96 -0.38 -21.57 6.78
CA PHE A 96 -0.84 -21.07 5.49
C PHE A 96 -1.59 -22.15 4.71
N VAL A 97 -2.74 -21.77 4.15
CA VAL A 97 -3.59 -22.61 3.30
C VAL A 97 -3.83 -21.87 2.01
N LYS A 98 -3.52 -22.48 0.87
CA LYS A 98 -3.73 -21.87 -0.45
C LYS A 98 -5.22 -21.55 -0.66
N LYS A 99 -5.48 -20.30 -1.06
CA LYS A 99 -6.80 -19.74 -1.34
C LYS A 99 -7.01 -19.36 -2.79
N PHE A 100 -5.92 -19.02 -3.48
CA PHE A 100 -6.00 -18.51 -4.84
C PHE A 100 -4.77 -18.94 -5.63
N GLU A 101 -4.97 -19.17 -6.92
CA GLU A 101 -3.93 -19.45 -7.91
C GLU A 101 -4.29 -18.78 -9.23
N TYR A 102 -3.31 -18.16 -9.86
CA TYR A 102 -3.46 -17.55 -11.16
C TYR A 102 -2.16 -17.64 -11.96
N THR A 103 -2.27 -17.98 -13.25
CA THR A 103 -1.11 -17.98 -14.16
C THR A 103 -1.10 -16.70 -14.95
N VAL A 104 0.02 -15.97 -14.89
CA VAL A 104 0.27 -14.74 -15.62
C VAL A 104 1.10 -15.07 -16.86
N ASP A 105 0.54 -14.81 -18.02
CA ASP A 105 1.26 -14.68 -19.28
C ASP A 105 1.83 -13.25 -19.32
N VAL A 106 3.17 -13.13 -19.33
CA VAL A 106 3.85 -11.82 -19.26
C VAL A 106 3.68 -10.98 -20.52
N ASP A 107 3.32 -11.60 -21.64
CA ASP A 107 3.07 -10.93 -22.90
C ASP A 107 1.58 -10.62 -23.11
N SER A 108 0.75 -10.92 -22.11
CA SER A 108 -0.70 -10.73 -22.20
C SER A 108 -1.08 -9.27 -22.45
N TYR A 109 -1.89 -9.05 -23.47
CA TYR A 109 -2.51 -7.74 -23.75
C TYR A 109 -3.35 -7.19 -22.57
N PHE A 110 -3.83 -8.05 -21.69
CA PHE A 110 -4.65 -7.65 -20.54
C PHE A 110 -3.84 -7.12 -19.35
N ILE A 111 -2.51 -7.13 -19.40
CA ILE A 111 -1.69 -6.40 -18.45
C ILE A 111 -1.78 -4.91 -18.79
N LYS A 112 -2.43 -4.14 -17.94
CA LYS A 112 -2.59 -2.69 -18.11
C LYS A 112 -1.27 -1.98 -17.86
N LYS A 113 -0.85 -1.15 -18.83
CA LYS A 113 0.40 -0.39 -18.77
C LYS A 113 0.16 1.12 -18.65
N ASP A 114 -1.09 1.55 -18.76
CA ASP A 114 -1.47 2.96 -18.71
C ASP A 114 -1.38 3.52 -17.29
N ARG A 115 -0.62 4.60 -17.14
CA ARG A 115 -0.53 5.33 -15.87
C ARG A 115 -1.76 6.24 -15.74
N ARG A 116 -2.60 5.97 -14.75
CA ARG A 116 -3.85 6.70 -14.54
C ARG A 116 -3.62 8.06 -13.89
N MET A 117 -2.71 8.13 -12.93
CA MET A 117 -2.45 9.33 -12.12
C MET A 117 -0.97 9.70 -12.17
N GLN A 118 -0.65 10.84 -12.77
CA GLN A 118 0.72 11.34 -12.88
C GLN A 118 0.80 12.70 -12.22
N TYR A 119 1.62 12.79 -11.18
CA TYR A 119 1.81 14.00 -10.40
C TYR A 119 3.29 14.31 -10.22
N PRO A 120 3.65 15.59 -10.01
CA PRO A 120 4.99 15.95 -9.60
C PRO A 120 5.40 15.26 -8.30
N THR A 121 6.68 15.00 -8.13
CA THR A 121 7.24 14.36 -6.94
C THR A 121 8.20 15.29 -6.23
N TYR A 122 8.43 15.04 -4.94
CA TYR A 122 9.31 15.82 -4.11
C TYR A 122 10.17 14.89 -3.24
N ASP A 123 11.50 15.04 -3.34
CA ASP A 123 12.44 14.31 -2.50
C ASP A 123 12.50 14.96 -1.11
N VAL A 124 11.94 14.29 -0.11
CA VAL A 124 11.99 14.71 1.30
C VAL A 124 13.34 14.34 1.90
N HIS A 125 13.76 13.10 1.65
CA HIS A 125 15.04 12.55 2.05
C HIS A 125 15.49 11.51 1.02
N TYR A 126 16.63 11.69 0.38
CA TYR A 126 17.11 10.77 -0.64
C TYR A 126 18.57 10.41 -0.43
N THR A 127 18.88 9.13 -0.28
CA THR A 127 20.22 8.62 0.06
C THR A 127 20.80 7.69 -1.00
N GLY A 128 20.03 7.29 -1.99
CA GLY A 128 20.58 6.47 -3.07
C GLY A 128 19.61 5.55 -3.78
N ASN A 129 20.13 4.56 -4.46
CA ASN A 129 19.38 3.69 -5.36
C ASN A 129 18.28 2.90 -4.59
N PRO A 130 17.03 2.97 -5.06
CA PRO A 130 15.89 2.29 -4.45
C PRO A 130 16.10 0.78 -4.19
N SER A 131 16.74 0.06 -5.12
CA SER A 131 16.98 -1.38 -4.94
C SER A 131 17.87 -1.75 -3.74
N ARG A 132 18.42 -0.77 -3.02
CA ARG A 132 19.32 -0.90 -1.85
C ARG A 132 18.89 -0.02 -0.68
N ARG A 133 17.71 0.53 -0.73
CA ARG A 133 17.14 1.40 0.29
C ARG A 133 15.76 0.91 0.66
N VAL A 134 15.27 1.39 1.77
CA VAL A 134 13.86 1.33 2.12
C VAL A 134 13.22 2.59 1.56
N ASP A 135 12.33 2.43 0.61
CA ASP A 135 11.67 3.54 -0.07
C ASP A 135 10.28 3.77 0.52
N ILE A 136 10.11 4.95 1.14
CA ILE A 136 8.83 5.39 1.70
C ILE A 136 8.23 6.43 0.75
N VAL A 137 6.99 6.22 0.33
CA VAL A 137 6.20 7.23 -0.37
C VAL A 137 5.21 7.88 0.60
N LEU A 138 5.17 9.21 0.59
CA LEU A 138 4.20 10.02 1.32
C LEU A 138 3.15 10.54 0.35
N LEU A 139 1.89 10.27 0.66
CA LEU A 139 0.73 10.68 -0.12
C LEU A 139 -0.08 11.75 0.63
N PRO A 140 -0.54 12.81 -0.04
CA PRO A 140 -1.39 13.83 0.56
C PRO A 140 -2.83 13.34 0.65
N GLU A 141 -3.49 13.65 1.74
CA GLU A 141 -4.92 13.47 1.88
C GLU A 141 -5.56 14.74 2.42
N GLY A 142 -6.48 15.32 1.65
CA GLY A 142 -7.16 16.56 2.03
C GLY A 142 -6.30 17.82 1.94
N TYR A 143 -5.24 17.83 1.14
CA TYR A 143 -4.48 19.04 0.81
C TYR A 143 -4.90 19.53 -0.57
N THR A 144 -5.32 20.77 -0.70
CA THR A 144 -5.63 21.40 -1.99
C THR A 144 -4.35 21.84 -2.74
N ALA A 145 -4.49 22.27 -3.97
CA ALA A 145 -3.35 22.78 -4.76
C ALA A 145 -2.59 23.92 -4.07
N ASP A 146 -3.32 24.81 -3.41
CA ASP A 146 -2.73 25.95 -2.67
C ASP A 146 -2.06 25.52 -1.36
N GLU A 147 -2.33 24.30 -0.88
CA GLU A 147 -1.77 23.74 0.34
C GLU A 147 -0.57 22.80 0.11
N MET A 148 -0.09 22.67 -1.13
CA MET A 148 1.04 21.76 -1.43
C MET A 148 2.34 22.15 -0.73
N ASP A 149 2.57 23.42 -0.43
CA ASP A 149 3.74 23.83 0.35
C ASP A 149 3.59 23.48 1.84
N LYS A 150 2.36 23.52 2.37
CA LYS A 150 2.05 22.97 3.71
C LYS A 150 2.31 21.47 3.72
N PHE A 151 1.83 20.72 2.72
CA PHE A 151 2.08 19.27 2.63
C PHE A 151 3.58 18.95 2.62
N LYS A 152 4.39 19.68 1.85
CA LYS A 152 5.86 19.49 1.87
C LYS A 152 6.47 19.74 3.25
N ALA A 153 5.96 20.74 3.98
CA ALA A 153 6.40 21.02 5.36
C ALA A 153 6.02 19.87 6.30
N ASP A 154 4.79 19.37 6.20
CA ASP A 154 4.30 18.24 6.99
C ASP A 154 5.08 16.94 6.66
N CYS A 155 5.47 16.72 5.41
CA CYS A 155 6.37 15.63 5.02
C CYS A 155 7.74 15.71 5.68
N LYS A 156 8.30 16.91 5.83
CA LYS A 156 9.57 17.11 6.54
C LYS A 156 9.43 16.81 8.02
N LEU A 157 8.34 17.28 8.65
CA LEU A 157 8.04 16.97 10.05
C LEU A 157 7.90 15.45 10.27
N PHE A 158 7.24 14.74 9.34
CA PHE A 158 7.16 13.28 9.38
C PHE A 158 8.57 12.65 9.36
N ALA A 159 9.43 13.07 8.44
CA ALA A 159 10.79 12.52 8.32
C ALA A 159 11.64 12.83 9.56
N GLU A 160 11.56 14.03 10.11
CA GLU A 160 12.23 14.43 11.37
C GLU A 160 11.73 13.58 12.54
N GLY A 161 10.42 13.38 12.65
CA GLY A 161 9.81 12.51 13.66
C GLY A 161 10.28 11.07 13.55
N LEU A 162 10.26 10.49 12.34
CA LEU A 162 10.72 9.13 12.09
C LEU A 162 12.19 8.96 12.49
N PHE A 163 13.05 9.88 12.05
CA PHE A 163 14.48 9.83 12.31
C PHE A 163 14.89 10.30 13.71
N SER A 164 13.95 10.73 14.55
CA SER A 164 14.19 10.96 15.96
C SER A 164 14.21 9.66 16.78
N LEU A 165 13.64 8.58 16.24
CA LEU A 165 13.42 7.30 16.93
C LEU A 165 14.43 6.23 16.48
N SER A 166 14.92 5.43 17.42
CA SER A 166 15.68 4.21 17.14
C SER A 166 14.70 3.12 16.64
N PRO A 167 15.05 2.30 15.64
CA PRO A 167 16.35 2.18 14.95
C PRO A 167 16.49 3.07 13.70
N TYR A 168 15.53 3.92 13.39
CA TYR A 168 15.55 4.77 12.18
C TYR A 168 16.64 5.84 12.25
N LYS A 169 16.86 6.40 13.43
CA LYS A 169 17.87 7.43 13.69
C LYS A 169 19.28 7.02 13.25
N GLU A 170 19.68 5.80 13.60
CA GLU A 170 21.01 5.27 13.31
C GLU A 170 21.15 4.82 11.85
N ASN A 171 20.03 4.58 11.18
CA ASN A 171 19.95 4.00 9.86
C ASN A 171 19.39 4.94 8.77
N GLN A 172 19.39 6.26 9.02
CA GLN A 172 18.84 7.25 8.08
C GLN A 172 19.38 7.11 6.65
N GLY A 173 20.68 6.76 6.50
CA GLY A 173 21.32 6.54 5.22
C GLY A 173 20.80 5.33 4.44
N LEU A 174 19.92 4.51 5.01
CA LEU A 174 19.29 3.37 4.36
C LEU A 174 17.88 3.66 3.86
N PHE A 175 17.38 4.89 4.03
CA PHE A 175 16.01 5.27 3.65
C PHE A 175 16.02 6.29 2.52
N ASN A 176 15.04 6.18 1.65
CA ASN A 176 14.54 7.26 0.80
C ASN A 176 13.12 7.59 1.23
N ILE A 177 12.78 8.87 1.30
CA ILE A 177 11.43 9.35 1.56
C ILE A 177 11.06 10.32 0.45
N ARG A 178 10.01 10.03 -0.29
CA ARG A 178 9.51 10.85 -1.38
C ARG A 178 8.04 11.16 -1.19
N ALA A 179 7.61 12.32 -1.64
CA ALA A 179 6.21 12.72 -1.64
C ALA A 179 5.67 12.84 -3.06
N VAL A 180 4.42 12.48 -3.25
CA VAL A 180 3.67 12.71 -4.50
C VAL A 180 2.78 13.93 -4.29
N LEU A 181 2.91 14.95 -5.14
CA LEU A 181 2.19 16.22 -4.99
C LEU A 181 0.83 16.17 -5.71
N ALA A 182 -0.09 15.40 -5.16
CA ALA A 182 -1.42 15.14 -5.73
C ALA A 182 -2.51 15.87 -4.94
N PRO A 183 -3.03 17.00 -5.41
CA PRO A 183 -3.98 17.80 -4.64
C PRO A 183 -5.37 17.18 -4.60
N SER A 184 -6.02 17.29 -3.44
CA SER A 184 -7.46 17.08 -3.26
C SER A 184 -8.26 18.29 -3.78
N GLN A 185 -9.54 18.09 -4.06
CA GLN A 185 -10.44 19.17 -4.44
C GLN A 185 -10.82 20.05 -3.24
N GLU A 186 -10.93 19.44 -2.04
CA GLU A 186 -11.28 20.11 -0.81
C GLU A 186 -10.22 19.88 0.27
N SER A 187 -10.07 20.88 1.14
CA SER A 187 -9.19 20.82 2.31
C SER A 187 -9.86 20.05 3.45
N GLY A 188 -9.08 19.21 4.14
CA GLY A 188 -9.55 18.37 5.25
C GLY A 188 -9.94 16.96 4.80
N VAL A 189 -10.49 16.19 5.72
CA VAL A 189 -10.86 14.78 5.53
C VAL A 189 -12.27 14.52 6.06
N ASP A 190 -12.85 13.37 5.72
CA ASP A 190 -14.15 12.98 6.24
C ASP A 190 -14.11 12.70 7.74
N ILE A 191 -15.06 13.30 8.47
CA ILE A 191 -15.30 13.05 9.88
C ILE A 191 -16.81 12.80 10.07
N PRO A 192 -17.29 11.58 9.78
CA PRO A 192 -18.72 11.26 9.79
C PRO A 192 -19.45 11.60 11.08
N GLY A 193 -18.80 11.40 12.25
CA GLY A 193 -19.37 11.75 13.54
C GLY A 193 -19.56 13.26 13.79
N GLU A 194 -18.95 14.10 12.97
CA GLU A 194 -19.10 15.55 12.97
C GLU A 194 -19.88 16.06 11.76
N TYR A 195 -20.45 15.18 10.94
CA TYR A 195 -21.17 15.48 9.71
C TYR A 195 -20.32 16.25 8.68
N ILE A 196 -19.00 16.00 8.67
CA ILE A 196 -18.05 16.60 7.73
C ILE A 196 -17.74 15.58 6.63
N TRP A 197 -17.95 16.01 5.37
CA TRP A 197 -17.66 15.23 4.16
C TRP A 197 -16.84 16.07 3.21
N LYS A 198 -15.77 15.48 2.64
CA LYS A 198 -14.79 16.15 1.80
C LYS A 198 -14.51 15.36 0.53
N ASN A 199 -14.38 16.05 -0.57
CA ASN A 199 -13.94 15.43 -1.82
C ASN A 199 -12.41 15.45 -1.88
N THR A 200 -11.82 14.32 -1.47
CA THR A 200 -10.37 14.18 -1.35
C THR A 200 -9.81 13.14 -2.32
N ILE A 201 -8.50 13.16 -2.53
CA ILE A 201 -7.83 12.32 -3.55
C ILE A 201 -7.84 10.83 -3.21
N LEU A 202 -7.89 10.48 -1.94
CA LEU A 202 -7.87 9.09 -1.45
C LEU A 202 -9.16 8.70 -0.71
N ASN A 203 -10.11 9.62 -0.55
CA ASN A 203 -11.39 9.37 0.12
C ASN A 203 -11.23 8.75 1.52
N SER A 204 -10.23 9.20 2.28
CA SER A 204 -10.01 8.69 3.63
C SER A 204 -11.05 9.23 4.61
N SER A 205 -11.57 8.35 5.48
CA SER A 205 -12.60 8.68 6.44
C SER A 205 -12.25 8.20 7.83
N PHE A 206 -12.49 9.05 8.83
CA PHE A 206 -12.53 8.63 10.22
C PHE A 206 -13.71 7.68 10.49
N TYR A 207 -13.78 7.13 11.66
CA TYR A 207 -14.80 6.15 12.10
C TYR A 207 -14.76 4.82 11.35
N THR A 208 -13.65 4.46 10.74
CA THR A 208 -13.46 3.11 10.20
C THR A 208 -13.65 2.08 11.32
N PHE A 209 -14.46 1.05 11.06
CA PHE A 209 -14.83 -0.01 12.02
C PHE A 209 -15.40 0.51 13.33
N ASP A 210 -16.21 1.59 13.26
CA ASP A 210 -16.85 2.26 14.42
C ASP A 210 -15.86 2.84 15.45
N SER A 211 -14.58 2.99 15.07
CA SER A 211 -13.56 3.61 15.91
C SER A 211 -13.36 5.08 15.53
N GLU A 212 -13.69 5.99 16.42
CA GLU A 212 -13.65 7.45 16.19
C GLU A 212 -12.31 7.95 15.68
N ARG A 213 -11.20 7.39 16.15
CA ARG A 213 -9.84 7.80 15.78
C ARG A 213 -9.26 7.07 14.57
N TYR A 214 -9.95 6.05 14.06
CA TYR A 214 -9.45 5.24 12.98
C TYR A 214 -9.75 5.92 11.66
N ILE A 215 -8.71 6.32 10.92
CA ILE A 215 -8.83 6.92 9.59
C ILE A 215 -8.20 5.97 8.56
N MET A 216 -8.97 5.56 7.58
CA MET A 216 -8.55 4.63 6.52
C MET A 216 -9.16 5.04 5.19
N THR A 217 -8.57 4.54 4.11
CA THR A 217 -9.17 4.57 2.78
C THR A 217 -9.52 3.16 2.31
N TYR A 218 -10.64 3.02 1.61
CA TYR A 218 -11.01 1.82 0.86
C TYR A 218 -10.66 1.94 -0.63
N ASP A 219 -10.17 3.12 -1.08
CA ASP A 219 -9.77 3.36 -2.46
C ASP A 219 -8.34 2.87 -2.72
N ASN A 220 -8.17 1.56 -2.66
CA ASN A 220 -6.88 0.92 -2.85
C ASN A 220 -6.31 1.15 -4.27
N LYS A 221 -7.16 1.37 -5.28
CA LYS A 221 -6.71 1.66 -6.65
C LYS A 221 -6.04 3.03 -6.73
N SER A 222 -6.71 4.08 -6.27
CA SER A 222 -6.12 5.43 -6.24
C SER A 222 -4.85 5.46 -5.37
N LEU A 223 -4.85 4.76 -4.23
CA LEU A 223 -3.68 4.62 -3.38
C LEU A 223 -2.47 4.08 -4.15
N ARG A 224 -2.65 3.02 -4.94
CA ARG A 224 -1.58 2.39 -5.72
C ARG A 224 -1.20 3.23 -6.94
N ASP A 225 -2.16 3.77 -7.66
CA ASP A 225 -1.90 4.64 -8.82
C ASP A 225 -1.07 5.88 -8.43
N LEU A 226 -1.34 6.47 -7.25
CA LEU A 226 -0.54 7.58 -6.72
C LEU A 226 0.85 7.12 -6.30
N SER A 227 0.94 6.01 -5.56
CA SER A 227 2.21 5.49 -5.07
C SER A 227 3.17 5.15 -6.22
N ALA A 228 2.65 4.67 -7.35
CA ALA A 228 3.42 4.29 -8.53
C ALA A 228 4.13 5.48 -9.24
N ASN A 229 3.98 6.72 -8.76
CA ASN A 229 4.75 7.87 -9.25
C ASN A 229 6.23 7.83 -8.82
N VAL A 230 6.57 7.03 -7.81
CA VAL A 230 7.94 6.82 -7.31
C VAL A 230 8.16 5.34 -6.99
N PRO A 231 9.40 4.85 -6.94
CA PRO A 231 9.69 3.57 -6.29
C PRO A 231 9.29 3.60 -4.82
N TYR A 232 8.64 2.55 -4.32
CA TYR A 232 8.20 2.47 -2.92
C TYR A 232 8.21 1.02 -2.39
N ASP A 233 8.48 0.89 -1.09
CA ASP A 233 8.29 -0.31 -0.26
C ASP A 233 7.11 -0.11 0.69
N PHE A 234 6.98 1.13 1.23
CA PHE A 234 5.95 1.51 2.20
C PHE A 234 5.23 2.77 1.76
N ILE A 235 3.94 2.81 2.04
CA ILE A 235 3.05 3.94 1.75
C ILE A 235 2.61 4.54 3.08
N TYR A 236 2.77 5.87 3.23
CA TYR A 236 2.19 6.63 4.31
C TYR A 236 1.30 7.73 3.75
N ILE A 237 0.12 7.87 4.32
CA ILE A 237 -0.83 8.93 4.00
C ILE A 237 -0.70 10.01 5.08
N ILE A 238 -0.43 11.24 4.66
CA ILE A 238 -0.43 12.41 5.54
C ILE A 238 -1.78 13.10 5.38
N ALA A 239 -2.60 13.06 6.43
CA ALA A 239 -3.94 13.65 6.42
C ALA A 239 -3.92 15.10 6.91
N ASN A 240 -4.54 16.00 6.16
CA ASN A 240 -4.68 17.42 6.51
C ASN A 240 -5.79 17.61 7.55
N THR A 241 -5.51 17.24 8.79
CA THR A 241 -6.46 17.32 9.90
C THR A 241 -5.76 17.60 11.22
N GLN A 242 -6.48 18.25 12.15
CA GLN A 242 -6.05 18.42 13.54
C GLN A 242 -6.67 17.36 14.46
N LYS A 243 -7.62 16.56 13.95
CA LYS A 243 -8.22 15.48 14.73
C LYS A 243 -7.18 14.40 14.99
N TYR A 244 -7.05 14.04 16.27
CA TYR A 244 -6.18 12.92 16.65
C TYR A 244 -6.71 11.60 16.08
N GLY A 245 -5.84 10.89 15.39
CA GLY A 245 -6.16 9.58 14.84
C GLY A 245 -5.03 9.01 14.00
N GLY A 246 -5.33 7.91 13.36
CA GLY A 246 -4.45 7.20 12.44
C GLY A 246 -5.02 5.84 12.12
N GLY A 247 -4.37 5.13 11.19
CA GLY A 247 -4.63 3.76 10.81
C GLY A 247 -3.31 3.05 10.48
N ALA A 248 -3.30 1.73 10.47
CA ALA A 248 -2.11 0.92 10.20
C ALA A 248 -2.31 -0.02 9.00
#